data_fe4deeb3d1c21cb19a5df3eb14a35675
#
_entry.id   fe4deeb3d1c21cb19a5df3eb14a35675
#
_cell.length_a   1.000
_cell.length_b   1.000
_cell.length_c   1.000
_cell.angle_alpha   90.00
_cell.angle_beta   90.00
_cell.angle_gamma   90.00
#
_symmetry.space_group_name_H-M   'P 1'
#
loop_
_entity.id
_entity.type
_entity.pdbx_description
1 polymer ?
#
loop_
_entity_poly.entity_id
_entity_poly.type
_entity_poly.pdbx_seq_one_letter_code
_entity_poly.pdbx_strand_id
1 'polypeptide(L)'
;AFLQLGGDRSVSPLPKIEFKNLSLLYLPNPIIFLKEKSVSMQKESPQITFVKINPTKYKITVKDAKNPYFLILSQEFNSRWKLFLEDGIPFDSNILQTVGKISISEENHLSVNGYANAWYIDPSDVKNAKEYTFIAEMTTQQYFYLGLAISAITLVGVVIFGITLGHVARQLI
;
A
#
# COMPACT_ATOMS: atom_id res chain seq x y z
N ALA A 1 6.75 28.04 -10.81
CA ALA A 1 5.56 27.28 -11.09
C ALA A 1 4.82 27.05 -9.78
N PHE A 2 3.59 27.52 -9.67
CA PHE A 2 2.75 27.32 -8.49
C PHE A 2 1.99 26.00 -8.68
N LEU A 3 2.15 25.06 -7.76
CA LEU A 3 1.27 23.90 -7.65
C LEU A 3 0.16 24.27 -6.67
N GLN A 4 -1.04 24.56 -7.17
CA GLN A 4 -2.22 24.80 -6.34
C GLN A 4 -2.87 23.45 -6.06
N LEU A 5 -2.71 22.97 -4.84
CA LEU A 5 -3.46 21.81 -4.35
C LEU A 5 -4.90 22.28 -4.13
N GLY A 6 -5.82 21.78 -4.94
CA GLY A 6 -7.25 22.01 -4.77
C GLY A 6 -7.75 21.35 -3.50
N GLY A 7 -8.04 22.14 -2.48
CA GLY A 7 -8.70 21.72 -1.25
C GLY A 7 -10.12 22.27 -1.21
N ASP A 8 -11.02 21.52 -0.64
CA ASP A 8 -12.40 21.92 -0.37
C ASP A 8 -12.44 23.18 0.52
N ARG A 9 -13.38 24.08 0.25
CA ARG A 9 -13.42 25.46 0.77
C ARG A 9 -13.73 25.60 2.28
N SER A 10 -13.74 24.52 3.02
CA SER A 10 -14.08 24.50 4.45
C SER A 10 -12.92 24.25 5.41
N VAL A 11 -11.70 24.07 4.90
CA VAL A 11 -10.51 23.78 5.73
C VAL A 11 -9.68 25.05 5.86
N SER A 12 -9.20 25.33 7.07
CA SER A 12 -8.25 26.41 7.38
C SER A 12 -7.14 26.46 6.35
N PRO A 13 -6.63 27.64 5.96
CA PRO A 13 -5.61 27.71 4.92
C PRO A 13 -4.40 26.88 5.35
N LEU A 14 -4.13 25.84 4.56
CA LEU A 14 -2.91 25.05 4.72
C LEU A 14 -1.69 25.97 4.65
N PRO A 15 -0.64 25.71 5.45
CA PRO A 15 0.58 26.50 5.41
C PRO A 15 1.09 26.57 3.97
N LYS A 16 1.39 27.77 3.51
CA LYS A 16 1.89 28.03 2.17
C LYS A 16 3.28 27.40 2.05
N ILE A 17 3.38 26.26 1.39
CA ILE A 17 4.66 25.59 1.15
C ILE A 17 5.26 26.23 -0.12
N GLU A 18 6.31 26.97 0.05
CA GLU A 18 7.04 27.61 -1.04
C GLU A 18 8.23 26.71 -1.44
N PHE A 19 8.13 26.05 -2.59
CA PHE A 19 9.22 25.24 -3.14
C PHE A 19 10.19 26.13 -3.91
N LYS A 20 11.35 26.44 -3.34
CA LYS A 20 12.47 27.06 -4.05
C LYS A 20 13.39 25.95 -4.59
N ASN A 21 13.53 25.87 -5.92
CA ASN A 21 14.35 24.88 -6.62
C ASN A 21 13.86 23.42 -6.53
N LEU A 22 12.71 23.16 -7.14
CA LEU A 22 12.26 21.79 -7.42
C LEU A 22 13.01 21.28 -8.67
N SER A 23 13.99 20.40 -8.49
CA SER A 23 14.51 19.61 -9.61
C SER A 23 13.65 18.36 -9.77
N LEU A 24 12.91 18.29 -10.88
CA LEU A 24 12.13 17.11 -11.22
C LEU A 24 13.11 16.03 -11.72
N LEU A 25 13.44 15.07 -10.87
CA LEU A 25 14.17 13.89 -11.28
C LEU A 25 13.15 12.89 -11.83
N TYR A 26 13.16 12.70 -13.16
CA TYR A 26 12.37 11.62 -13.76
C TYR A 26 13.00 10.29 -13.40
N LEU A 27 12.39 9.57 -12.46
CA LEU A 27 12.76 8.20 -12.13
C LEU A 27 11.81 7.26 -12.90
N PRO A 28 12.33 6.28 -13.65
CA PRO A 28 11.51 5.31 -14.37
C PRO A 28 10.77 4.33 -13.45
N ASN A 29 10.91 4.48 -12.15
CA ASN A 29 10.30 3.65 -11.12
C ASN A 29 9.06 4.31 -10.52
N PRO A 30 8.01 3.53 -10.14
CA PRO A 30 6.76 4.06 -9.58
C PRO A 30 6.90 4.65 -8.17
N ILE A 31 8.11 4.65 -7.58
CA ILE A 31 8.38 5.16 -6.23
C ILE A 31 9.25 6.39 -6.33
N ILE A 32 8.74 7.53 -5.86
CA ILE A 32 9.41 8.82 -5.85
C ILE A 32 9.54 9.29 -4.40
N PHE A 33 10.72 9.81 -4.02
CA PHE A 33 10.96 10.43 -2.72
C PHE A 33 10.86 11.94 -2.82
N LEU A 34 10.00 12.53 -2.01
CA LEU A 34 10.01 13.96 -1.76
C LEU A 34 10.64 14.20 -0.38
N LYS A 35 11.77 14.90 -0.37
CA LYS A 35 12.37 15.38 0.86
C LYS A 35 11.82 16.75 1.17
N GLU A 36 11.23 16.91 2.34
CA GLU A 36 10.88 18.23 2.83
C GLU A 36 12.14 19.05 3.03
N LYS A 37 12.22 20.20 2.36
CA LYS A 37 13.35 21.10 2.45
C LYS A 37 13.14 22.06 3.62
N SER A 38 13.36 21.60 4.83
CA SER A 38 13.73 22.46 5.92
C SER A 38 15.20 22.25 6.24
N VAL A 39 16.02 23.12 5.70
CA VAL A 39 17.36 23.47 6.16
C VAL A 39 18.36 22.33 6.39
N SER A 40 19.45 22.47 5.66
CA SER A 40 20.69 21.69 5.63
C SER A 40 20.68 20.37 4.85
N MET A 41 21.27 20.47 3.75
CA MET A 41 21.40 19.58 2.62
C MET A 41 22.31 18.38 2.82
N GLN A 42 22.27 17.67 3.94
CA GLN A 42 23.01 16.43 4.13
C GLN A 42 22.30 15.40 5.00
N LYS A 43 20.98 15.31 4.88
CA LYS A 43 20.31 14.13 5.41
C LYS A 43 20.40 13.02 4.36
N GLU A 44 21.15 11.98 4.67
CA GLU A 44 21.22 10.77 3.86
C GLU A 44 19.80 10.26 3.60
N SER A 45 19.45 10.15 2.32
CA SER A 45 18.17 9.57 1.94
C SER A 45 18.22 8.06 2.12
N PRO A 46 17.15 7.42 2.60
CA PRO A 46 17.13 5.97 2.73
C PRO A 46 17.33 5.30 1.37
N GLN A 47 17.98 4.16 1.36
CA GLN A 47 18.04 3.31 0.18
C GLN A 47 16.76 2.50 0.10
N ILE A 48 16.13 2.51 -1.06
CA ILE A 48 14.88 1.77 -1.25
C ILE A 48 14.96 0.90 -2.47
N THR A 49 14.55 -0.33 -2.27
CA THR A 49 14.33 -1.31 -3.33
C THR A 49 12.89 -1.81 -3.25
N PHE A 50 12.31 -2.18 -4.37
CA PHE A 50 10.97 -2.75 -4.39
C PHE A 50 10.84 -3.89 -5.39
N VAL A 51 9.90 -4.78 -5.09
CA VAL A 51 9.46 -5.85 -5.98
C VAL A 51 7.95 -5.73 -6.15
N LYS A 52 7.50 -5.67 -7.39
CA LYS A 52 6.08 -5.75 -7.72
C LYS A 52 5.64 -7.21 -7.67
N ILE A 53 4.82 -7.56 -6.69
CA ILE A 53 4.25 -8.92 -6.55
C ILE A 53 3.11 -9.10 -7.55
N ASN A 54 2.20 -8.11 -7.60
CA ASN A 54 1.10 -8.04 -8.55
C ASN A 54 0.67 -6.57 -8.72
N PRO A 55 -0.31 -6.23 -9.59
CA PRO A 55 -0.72 -4.84 -9.80
C PRO A 55 -1.21 -4.11 -8.55
N THR A 56 -1.66 -4.84 -7.54
CA THR A 56 -2.23 -4.31 -6.29
C THR A 56 -1.36 -4.57 -5.06
N LYS A 57 -0.13 -5.09 -5.25
CA LYS A 57 0.76 -5.45 -4.14
C LYS A 57 2.24 -5.26 -4.47
N TYR A 58 2.94 -4.54 -3.60
CA TYR A 58 4.37 -4.25 -3.71
C TYR A 58 5.07 -4.59 -2.41
N LYS A 59 6.23 -5.26 -2.50
CA LYS A 59 7.17 -5.44 -1.40
C LYS A 59 8.25 -4.37 -1.50
N ILE A 60 8.46 -3.60 -0.44
CA ILE A 60 9.34 -2.44 -0.41
C ILE A 60 10.34 -2.62 0.72
N THR A 61 11.61 -2.71 0.40
CA THR A 61 12.69 -2.80 1.40
C THR A 61 13.38 -1.46 1.54
N VAL A 62 13.46 -0.97 2.77
CA VAL A 62 14.08 0.29 3.15
C VAL A 62 15.32 0.02 3.98
N LYS A 63 16.44 0.68 3.64
CA LYS A 63 17.71 0.58 4.36
C LYS A 63 18.21 1.95 4.75
N ASP A 64 18.87 2.00 5.90
CA ASP A 64 19.61 3.17 6.42
C ASP A 64 18.76 4.45 6.51
N ALA A 65 17.46 4.32 6.82
CA ALA A 65 16.60 5.45 7.10
C ALA A 65 16.94 6.03 8.49
N LYS A 66 17.58 7.19 8.53
CA LYS A 66 17.97 7.87 9.78
C LYS A 66 17.01 8.99 10.18
N ASN A 67 16.20 9.44 9.23
CA ASN A 67 15.32 10.59 9.42
C ASN A 67 13.94 10.27 8.86
N PRO A 68 12.89 10.94 9.34
CA PRO A 68 11.55 10.84 8.75
C PRO A 68 11.57 11.14 7.25
N TYR A 69 10.77 10.40 6.50
CA TYR A 69 10.68 10.52 5.04
C TYR A 69 9.27 10.19 4.55
N PHE A 70 8.97 10.59 3.31
CA PHE A 70 7.77 10.17 2.61
C PHE A 70 8.07 9.00 1.68
N LEU A 71 7.34 7.92 1.85
CA LEU A 71 7.31 6.81 0.91
C LEU A 71 6.18 7.06 -0.09
N ILE A 72 6.52 7.26 -1.37
CA ILE A 72 5.53 7.59 -2.40
C ILE A 72 5.35 6.42 -3.35
N LEU A 73 4.11 5.98 -3.51
CA LEU A 73 3.68 5.02 -4.50
C LEU A 73 2.95 5.75 -5.62
N SER A 74 3.56 5.77 -6.82
CA SER A 74 3.02 6.43 -8.01
C SER A 74 1.90 5.60 -8.66
N GLN A 75 0.84 5.39 -7.88
CA GLN A 75 -0.43 4.82 -8.29
C GLN A 75 -1.53 5.80 -7.90
N GLU A 76 -2.66 5.76 -8.60
CA GLU A 76 -3.81 6.60 -8.28
C GLU A 76 -4.14 6.53 -6.80
N PHE A 77 -4.31 7.71 -6.18
CA PHE A 77 -4.61 7.82 -4.76
C PHE A 77 -5.91 7.11 -4.43
N ASN A 78 -5.81 6.20 -3.48
CA ASN A 78 -6.97 5.51 -2.95
C ASN A 78 -6.72 5.17 -1.47
N SER A 79 -7.65 5.53 -0.60
CA SER A 79 -7.57 5.24 0.83
C SER A 79 -7.49 3.74 1.16
N ARG A 80 -7.79 2.87 0.19
CA ARG A 80 -7.66 1.41 0.32
C ARG A 80 -6.24 0.89 0.06
N TRP A 81 -5.33 1.72 -0.44
CA TRP A 81 -3.91 1.41 -0.37
C TRP A 81 -3.46 1.49 1.09
N LYS A 82 -2.94 0.40 1.61
CA LYS A 82 -2.44 0.29 2.98
C LYS A 82 -0.98 -0.11 2.96
N LEU A 83 -0.22 0.39 3.93
CA LEU A 83 1.17 0.05 4.12
C LEU A 83 1.30 -0.78 5.40
N PHE A 84 1.81 -1.99 5.28
CA PHE A 84 2.01 -2.93 6.38
C PHE A 84 3.49 -3.13 6.63
N LEU A 85 3.92 -3.09 7.89
CA LEU A 85 5.28 -3.45 8.27
C LEU A 85 5.39 -4.98 8.32
N GLU A 86 6.48 -5.53 7.76
CA GLU A 86 6.79 -6.95 7.83
C GLU A 86 7.39 -7.29 9.20
N ASP A 87 6.67 -8.06 10.00
CA ASP A 87 7.08 -8.52 11.32
C ASP A 87 7.72 -9.91 11.24
N GLY A 88 8.98 -10.00 10.80
CA GLY A 88 9.83 -11.18 10.99
C GLY A 88 9.49 -12.48 10.23
N ILE A 89 8.33 -12.59 9.62
CA ILE A 89 8.00 -13.71 8.72
C ILE A 89 8.17 -13.18 7.29
N PRO A 90 9.06 -13.76 6.49
CA PRO A 90 9.21 -13.36 5.10
C PRO A 90 7.86 -13.37 4.42
N PHE A 91 7.47 -12.24 3.84
CA PHE A 91 6.29 -12.19 2.99
C PHE A 91 6.59 -13.00 1.73
N ASP A 92 6.37 -14.28 1.83
CA ASP A 92 6.23 -15.11 0.65
C ASP A 92 4.96 -14.70 -0.08
N SER A 93 4.88 -14.89 -1.38
CA SER A 93 3.84 -14.41 -2.30
C SER A 93 2.37 -14.73 -1.92
N ASN A 94 2.11 -15.00 -0.65
CA ASN A 94 0.82 -15.44 -0.14
C ASN A 94 -0.20 -14.29 -0.17
N ILE A 95 -1.32 -14.56 -0.81
CA ILE A 95 -2.42 -13.64 -1.10
C ILE A 95 -3.06 -13.07 0.17
N LEU A 96 -3.02 -13.83 1.28
CA LEU A 96 -3.75 -13.53 2.53
C LEU A 96 -2.87 -12.97 3.66
N GLN A 97 -1.61 -12.68 3.40
CA GLN A 97 -0.62 -12.33 4.45
C GLN A 97 -0.90 -11.06 5.23
N THR A 98 -1.63 -10.12 4.64
CA THR A 98 -1.96 -8.84 5.28
C THR A 98 -3.32 -8.86 5.96
N VAL A 99 -4.10 -9.93 5.79
CA VAL A 99 -5.41 -10.08 6.44
C VAL A 99 -5.26 -10.11 7.96
N GLY A 100 -5.94 -9.18 8.64
CA GLY A 100 -5.89 -9.03 10.09
C GLY A 100 -4.65 -8.34 10.65
N LYS A 101 -3.71 -7.89 9.80
CA LYS A 101 -2.56 -7.07 10.24
C LYS A 101 -2.92 -5.61 10.37
N ILE A 102 -2.24 -4.92 11.28
CA ILE A 102 -2.38 -3.49 11.48
C ILE A 102 -1.51 -2.78 10.42
N SER A 103 -2.11 -1.89 9.66
CA SER A 103 -1.39 -1.01 8.73
C SER A 103 -0.78 0.19 9.45
N ILE A 104 0.16 0.87 8.80
CA ILE A 104 0.59 2.22 9.20
C ILE A 104 -0.64 3.11 9.28
N SER A 105 -0.63 4.05 10.24
CA SER A 105 -1.78 4.93 10.53
C SER A 105 -2.30 5.63 9.27
N GLU A 106 -3.62 5.69 9.15
CA GLU A 106 -4.31 6.42 8.08
C GLU A 106 -3.96 7.91 8.07
N GLU A 107 -3.67 8.50 9.23
CA GLU A 107 -3.26 9.91 9.35
C GLU A 107 -1.95 10.19 8.62
N ASN A 108 -1.12 9.17 8.47
CA ASN A 108 0.14 9.24 7.75
C ASN A 108 0.01 8.97 6.25
N HIS A 109 -1.20 8.62 5.76
CA HIS A 109 -1.48 8.34 4.36
C HIS A 109 -2.07 9.57 3.66
N LEU A 110 -1.32 10.13 2.74
CA LEU A 110 -1.63 11.40 2.08
C LEU A 110 -1.70 11.25 0.56
N SER A 111 -2.49 12.11 -0.07
CA SER A 111 -2.45 12.29 -1.51
C SER A 111 -1.38 13.33 -1.87
N VAL A 112 -0.44 12.98 -2.74
CA VAL A 112 0.59 13.89 -3.23
C VAL A 112 0.53 14.05 -4.74
N ASN A 113 0.97 15.20 -5.23
CA ASN A 113 0.92 15.56 -6.66
C ASN A 113 -0.49 15.46 -7.28
N GLY A 114 -1.56 15.46 -6.45
CA GLY A 114 -2.94 15.36 -6.89
C GLY A 114 -3.39 13.96 -7.31
N TYR A 115 -2.50 12.94 -7.30
CA TYR A 115 -2.88 11.60 -7.73
C TYR A 115 -2.15 10.45 -7.02
N ALA A 116 -0.98 10.66 -6.42
CA ALA A 116 -0.16 9.57 -5.89
C ALA A 116 -0.41 9.34 -4.39
N ASN A 117 -0.18 8.11 -3.94
CA ASN A 117 -0.21 7.77 -2.52
C ASN A 117 1.13 8.08 -1.87
N ALA A 118 1.13 8.67 -0.69
CA ALA A 118 2.32 8.89 0.12
C ALA A 118 2.06 8.51 1.57
N TRP A 119 3.05 7.91 2.21
CA TRP A 119 3.04 7.64 3.64
C TRP A 119 4.19 8.37 4.32
N TYR A 120 3.88 9.11 5.37
CA TYR A 120 4.89 9.66 6.26
C TYR A 120 5.39 8.57 7.18
N ILE A 121 6.69 8.31 7.15
CA ILE A 121 7.35 7.25 7.94
C ILE A 121 8.38 7.90 8.84
N ASP A 122 8.25 7.69 10.15
CA ASP A 122 9.30 7.97 11.11
C ASP A 122 10.07 6.66 11.41
N PRO A 123 11.41 6.63 11.28
CA PRO A 123 12.19 5.45 11.63
C PRO A 123 11.99 4.95 13.05
N SER A 124 11.58 5.81 13.99
CA SER A 124 11.25 5.41 15.36
C SER A 124 10.07 4.44 15.43
N ASP A 125 9.10 4.55 14.51
CA ASP A 125 7.93 3.67 14.43
C ASP A 125 8.31 2.23 14.05
N VAL A 126 9.48 2.07 13.41
CA VAL A 126 10.06 0.78 13.04
C VAL A 126 11.27 0.41 13.90
N LYS A 127 11.31 0.92 15.15
CA LYS A 127 12.37 0.65 16.15
C LYS A 127 13.78 1.04 15.68
N ASN A 128 13.91 2.04 14.81
CA ASN A 128 15.18 2.48 14.21
C ASN A 128 15.99 1.33 13.59
N ALA A 129 15.32 0.33 13.03
CA ALA A 129 15.99 -0.77 12.37
C ALA A 129 16.77 -0.29 11.15
N LYS A 130 17.97 -0.85 10.92
CA LYS A 130 18.80 -0.50 9.76
C LYS A 130 18.15 -0.92 8.44
N GLU A 131 17.38 -1.98 8.47
CA GLU A 131 16.66 -2.53 7.33
C GLU A 131 15.30 -3.02 7.79
N TYR A 132 14.26 -2.68 7.03
CA TYR A 132 12.90 -3.15 7.25
C TYR A 132 12.15 -3.21 5.94
N THR A 133 11.07 -3.97 5.94
CA THR A 133 10.28 -4.21 4.74
C THR A 133 8.83 -3.80 4.98
N PHE A 134 8.29 -3.11 4.00
CA PHE A 134 6.86 -2.82 3.92
C PHE A 134 6.19 -3.62 2.81
N ILE A 135 4.91 -3.91 3.02
CA ILE A 135 4.00 -4.34 1.96
C ILE A 135 3.00 -3.22 1.73
N ALA A 136 3.02 -2.64 0.54
CA ALA A 136 1.96 -1.77 0.08
C ALA A 136 0.94 -2.63 -0.67
N GLU A 137 -0.31 -2.65 -0.20
CA GLU A 137 -1.37 -3.48 -0.77
C GLU A 137 -2.68 -2.71 -0.87
N MET A 138 -3.38 -2.88 -2.00
CA MET A 138 -4.76 -2.43 -2.16
C MET A 138 -5.70 -3.45 -1.54
N THR A 139 -6.24 -3.16 -0.38
CA THR A 139 -7.04 -4.10 0.44
C THR A 139 -8.33 -4.56 -0.25
N THR A 140 -8.82 -3.85 -1.27
CA THR A 140 -9.96 -4.27 -2.08
C THR A 140 -9.75 -5.66 -2.71
N GLN A 141 -8.51 -6.01 -3.02
CA GLN A 141 -8.16 -7.31 -3.60
C GLN A 141 -8.47 -8.47 -2.65
N GLN A 142 -8.38 -8.26 -1.35
CA GLN A 142 -8.69 -9.29 -0.34
C GLN A 142 -10.16 -9.71 -0.40
N TYR A 143 -11.06 -8.75 -0.60
CA TYR A 143 -12.51 -9.03 -0.75
C TYR A 143 -12.81 -9.81 -2.02
N PHE A 144 -12.07 -9.54 -3.11
CA PHE A 144 -12.18 -10.33 -4.34
C PHE A 144 -11.86 -11.80 -4.10
N TYR A 145 -10.75 -12.09 -3.42
CA TYR A 145 -10.36 -13.47 -3.11
C TYR A 145 -11.34 -14.16 -2.16
N LEU A 146 -11.87 -13.43 -1.19
CA LEU A 146 -12.91 -13.96 -0.30
C LEU A 146 -14.18 -14.32 -1.10
N GLY A 147 -14.63 -13.44 -1.97
CA GLY A 147 -15.78 -13.69 -2.84
C GLY A 147 -15.56 -14.90 -3.76
N LEU A 148 -14.36 -15.03 -4.33
CA LEU A 148 -13.97 -16.18 -5.17
C LEU A 148 -14.03 -17.48 -4.38
N ALA A 149 -13.51 -17.50 -3.14
CA ALA A 149 -13.55 -18.69 -2.28
C ALA A 149 -15.00 -19.11 -1.95
N ILE A 150 -15.85 -18.15 -1.58
CA ILE A 150 -17.28 -18.42 -1.32
C ILE A 150 -17.96 -18.98 -2.57
N SER A 151 -17.72 -18.38 -3.72
CA SER A 151 -18.29 -18.86 -5.00
C SER A 151 -17.85 -20.28 -5.34
N ALA A 152 -16.56 -20.60 -5.12
CA ALA A 152 -16.04 -21.95 -5.35
C ALA A 152 -16.70 -22.98 -4.41
N ILE A 153 -16.83 -22.68 -3.12
CA ILE A 153 -17.48 -23.54 -2.15
C ILE A 153 -18.95 -23.77 -2.52
N THR A 154 -19.66 -22.72 -2.90
CA THR A 154 -21.05 -22.80 -3.33
C THR A 154 -21.21 -23.69 -4.56
N LEU A 155 -20.33 -23.54 -5.56
CA LEU A 155 -20.35 -24.35 -6.76
C LEU A 155 -20.17 -25.83 -6.43
N VAL A 156 -19.19 -26.18 -5.60
CA VAL A 156 -18.95 -27.56 -5.15
C VAL A 156 -20.18 -28.12 -4.40
N GLY A 157 -20.78 -27.31 -3.52
CA GLY A 157 -22.00 -27.69 -2.80
C GLY A 157 -23.17 -28.01 -3.73
N VAL A 158 -23.41 -27.18 -4.75
CA VAL A 158 -24.47 -27.39 -5.74
C VAL A 158 -24.22 -28.69 -6.54
N VAL A 159 -22.97 -28.95 -6.93
CA VAL A 159 -22.61 -30.17 -7.66
C VAL A 159 -22.87 -31.41 -6.80
N ILE A 160 -22.42 -31.42 -5.55
CA ILE A 160 -22.63 -32.53 -4.63
C ILE A 160 -24.14 -32.77 -4.41
N PHE A 161 -24.89 -31.68 -4.17
CA PHE A 161 -26.34 -31.75 -3.98
C PHE A 161 -27.05 -32.32 -5.22
N GLY A 162 -26.66 -31.91 -6.42
CA GLY A 162 -27.21 -32.44 -7.67
C GLY A 162 -26.92 -33.94 -7.86
N ILE A 163 -25.69 -34.38 -7.52
CA ILE A 163 -25.32 -35.80 -7.56
C ILE A 163 -26.16 -36.61 -6.57
N THR A 164 -26.31 -36.13 -5.34
CA THR A 164 -27.09 -36.84 -4.29
C THR A 164 -28.57 -36.98 -4.68
N LEU A 165 -29.17 -35.90 -5.17
CA LEU A 165 -30.56 -35.96 -5.68
C LEU A 165 -30.71 -36.92 -6.84
N GLY A 166 -29.78 -36.98 -7.79
CA GLY A 166 -29.79 -37.93 -8.88
C GLY A 166 -29.66 -39.38 -8.42
N HIS A 167 -28.88 -39.64 -7.36
CA HIS A 167 -28.78 -40.96 -6.77
C HIS A 167 -30.10 -41.40 -6.08
N VAL A 168 -30.67 -40.49 -5.29
CA VAL A 168 -31.96 -40.78 -4.59
C VAL A 168 -33.08 -41.03 -5.60
N ALA A 169 -33.19 -40.24 -6.66
CA ALA A 169 -34.20 -40.41 -7.69
C ALA A 169 -34.09 -41.76 -8.41
N ARG A 170 -32.87 -42.30 -8.62
CA ARG A 170 -32.65 -43.62 -9.21
C ARG A 170 -33.01 -44.80 -8.31
N GLN A 171 -33.06 -44.60 -7.00
CA GLN A 171 -33.44 -45.65 -6.03
C GLN A 171 -34.98 -45.76 -5.84
N LEU A 172 -35.73 -44.75 -6.31
CA LEU A 172 -37.19 -44.69 -6.19
C LEU A 172 -37.93 -45.17 -7.44
N ILE A 173 -37.19 -45.55 -8.49
CA ILE A 173 -37.70 -46.12 -9.74
C ILE A 173 -37.31 -47.58 -9.80
#